data_15bf42a3f3a25a868bac5331cc799a4c
#
_entry.id   15bf42a3f3a25a868bac5331cc799a4c
#
_cell.length_a   1.000
_cell.length_b   1.000
_cell.length_c   1.000
_cell.angle_alpha   90.00
_cell.angle_beta   90.00
_cell.angle_gamma   90.00
#
_symmetry.space_group_name_H-M   'P 1'
#
loop_
_entity.id
_entity.type
_entity.pdbx_description
1 polymer ?
#
loop_
_entity_poly.entity_id
_entity_poly.type
_entity_poly.pdbx_seq_one_letter_code
_entity_poly.pdbx_strand_id
1 'polypeptide(L)'
;MKRYWGLLAGAILVFAAAATWVGCGVKSPPIPPEFAKPERIMNLTVDSEKRGIELTWGRPDRYVGGDTLRDLAKFIVTRSDAGAAYQAIKEVPVTDQDRFQKQRVFQYLDKNTVVGHSYRYRVISETSDGYESDPSNEVTMVRTIPPPPPNPETYVLPTPKPLP
;
A
#
# COMPACT_ATOMS: atom_id res chain seq x y z
N MET A 1 64.59 -37.28 2.44
CA MET A 1 63.35 -36.66 1.87
C MET A 1 62.03 -37.01 2.55
N LYS A 2 61.93 -37.83 3.60
CA LYS A 2 60.68 -38.23 4.27
C LYS A 2 60.26 -37.38 5.49
N ARG A 3 61.11 -36.45 5.95
CA ARG A 3 60.86 -35.69 7.23
C ARG A 3 60.07 -34.39 7.04
N TYR A 4 59.90 -33.89 5.83
CA TYR A 4 59.22 -32.61 5.57
C TYR A 4 57.72 -32.82 5.23
N TRP A 5 57.30 -34.02 4.84
CA TRP A 5 55.88 -34.27 4.47
C TRP A 5 54.94 -34.26 5.69
N GLY A 6 55.44 -34.64 6.86
CA GLY A 6 54.63 -34.55 8.08
C GLY A 6 54.39 -33.12 8.57
N LEU A 7 55.32 -32.22 8.34
CA LEU A 7 55.21 -30.80 8.73
C LEU A 7 54.25 -30.05 7.78
N LEU A 8 54.24 -30.36 6.49
CA LEU A 8 53.29 -29.78 5.51
C LEU A 8 51.85 -30.26 5.74
N ALA A 9 51.65 -31.54 6.07
CA ALA A 9 50.32 -32.08 6.40
C ALA A 9 49.74 -31.46 7.67
N GLY A 10 50.58 -31.23 8.69
CA GLY A 10 50.15 -30.56 9.94
C GLY A 10 49.78 -29.08 9.72
N ALA A 11 50.53 -28.35 8.90
CA ALA A 11 50.23 -26.94 8.59
C ALA A 11 48.92 -26.77 7.82
N ILE A 12 48.60 -27.66 6.89
CA ILE A 12 47.33 -27.62 6.11
C ILE A 12 46.12 -27.91 7.01
N LEU A 13 46.24 -28.86 7.97
CA LEU A 13 45.18 -29.18 8.91
C LEU A 13 44.90 -28.04 9.89
N VAL A 14 45.90 -27.29 10.35
CA VAL A 14 45.72 -26.13 11.22
C VAL A 14 45.09 -24.97 10.47
N PHE A 15 45.44 -24.79 9.19
CA PHE A 15 44.85 -23.72 8.36
C PHE A 15 43.39 -24.02 8.01
N ALA A 16 43.01 -25.29 7.80
CA ALA A 16 41.62 -25.69 7.55
C ALA A 16 40.73 -25.54 8.81
N ALA A 17 41.26 -25.72 10.00
CA ALA A 17 40.50 -25.54 11.24
C ALA A 17 40.26 -24.06 11.60
N ALA A 18 41.09 -23.12 11.11
CA ALA A 18 40.93 -21.69 11.36
C ALA A 18 39.86 -21.02 10.45
N ALA A 19 39.48 -21.67 9.35
CA ALA A 19 38.52 -21.11 8.39
C ALA A 19 37.03 -21.27 8.80
N THR A 20 36.72 -21.98 9.88
CA THR A 20 35.31 -22.25 10.30
C THR A 20 34.72 -21.24 11.28
N TRP A 21 35.44 -20.15 11.61
CA TRP A 21 35.00 -19.19 12.63
C TRP A 21 34.47 -17.86 12.08
N VAL A 22 34.23 -17.76 10.78
CA VAL A 22 33.69 -16.53 10.15
C VAL A 22 32.23 -16.77 9.76
N GLY A 23 31.37 -16.94 10.73
CA GLY A 23 29.94 -17.17 10.53
C GLY A 23 29.04 -16.53 11.58
N CYS A 24 29.44 -15.43 12.20
CA CYS A 24 28.51 -14.64 13.01
C CYS A 24 27.83 -13.61 12.11
N GLY A 25 26.69 -13.99 11.53
CA GLY A 25 25.76 -13.00 10.99
C GLY A 25 25.38 -12.02 12.10
N VAL A 26 25.70 -10.74 11.94
CA VAL A 26 25.24 -9.67 12.82
C VAL A 26 23.72 -9.62 12.66
N LYS A 27 22.99 -10.15 13.62
CA LYS A 27 21.53 -10.00 13.68
C LYS A 27 21.27 -8.53 13.98
N SER A 28 20.56 -7.85 13.07
CA SER A 28 20.02 -6.52 13.35
C SER A 28 19.20 -6.56 14.63
N PRO A 29 19.25 -5.53 15.49
CA PRO A 29 18.38 -5.44 16.65
C PRO A 29 16.91 -5.56 16.22
N PRO A 30 16.03 -6.17 17.03
CA PRO A 30 14.60 -6.23 16.71
C PRO A 30 14.03 -4.82 16.55
N ILE A 31 13.29 -4.61 15.48
CA ILE A 31 12.59 -3.34 15.21
C ILE A 31 11.41 -3.27 16.19
N PRO A 32 11.27 -2.19 16.98
CA PRO A 32 10.09 -1.98 17.81
C PRO A 32 8.80 -2.01 16.97
N PRO A 33 7.71 -2.63 17.46
CA PRO A 33 6.46 -2.79 16.68
C PRO A 33 5.89 -1.47 16.14
N GLU A 34 6.06 -0.37 16.85
CA GLU A 34 5.62 0.96 16.42
C GLU A 34 6.31 1.45 15.13
N PHE A 35 7.53 1.00 14.85
CA PHE A 35 8.28 1.35 13.63
C PHE A 35 8.08 0.35 12.49
N ALA A 36 7.50 -0.82 12.77
CA ALA A 36 7.18 -1.84 11.76
C ALA A 36 5.84 -1.59 11.04
N LYS A 37 5.08 -0.58 11.45
CA LYS A 37 3.82 -0.20 10.82
C LYS A 37 4.06 0.53 9.49
N PRO A 38 3.22 0.32 8.45
CA PRO A 38 3.22 1.19 7.28
C PRO A 38 2.94 2.65 7.64
N GLU A 39 3.52 3.58 6.91
CA GLU A 39 3.10 4.98 7.00
C GLU A 39 1.63 5.15 6.64
N ARG A 40 1.01 6.13 7.27
CA ARG A 40 -0.39 6.50 7.05
C ARG A 40 -0.62 6.99 5.61
N ILE A 41 -1.68 6.51 4.96
CA ILE A 41 -2.13 7.04 3.68
C ILE A 41 -2.70 8.45 3.88
N MET A 42 -2.26 9.42 3.07
CA MET A 42 -2.66 10.84 3.18
C MET A 42 -3.37 11.37 1.93
N ASN A 43 -3.56 10.52 0.94
CA ASN A 43 -4.09 10.89 -0.37
C ASN A 43 -5.35 10.10 -0.77
N LEU A 44 -6.13 9.64 0.23
CA LEU A 44 -7.44 9.06 -0.03
C LEU A 44 -8.37 10.14 -0.61
N THR A 45 -8.98 9.85 -1.74
CA THR A 45 -10.01 10.66 -2.41
C THR A 45 -11.26 9.83 -2.65
N VAL A 46 -12.37 10.52 -2.90
CA VAL A 46 -13.68 9.88 -3.10
C VAL A 46 -14.49 10.63 -4.15
N ASP A 47 -15.15 9.86 -5.02
CA ASP A 47 -16.03 10.37 -6.06
C ASP A 47 -17.36 9.61 -6.08
N SER A 48 -18.46 10.30 -6.42
CA SER A 48 -19.76 9.67 -6.56
C SER A 48 -19.99 9.23 -8.00
N GLU A 49 -20.01 7.92 -8.20
CA GLU A 49 -20.16 7.29 -9.50
C GLU A 49 -21.61 6.82 -9.74
N LYS A 50 -21.99 6.53 -11.00
CA LYS A 50 -23.32 6.04 -11.33
C LYS A 50 -23.73 4.80 -10.53
N ARG A 51 -22.78 3.91 -10.24
CA ARG A 51 -23.01 2.61 -9.57
C ARG A 51 -22.65 2.54 -8.10
N GLY A 52 -22.08 3.62 -7.52
CA GLY A 52 -21.59 3.61 -6.14
C GLY A 52 -20.76 4.82 -5.81
N ILE A 53 -19.98 4.69 -4.75
CA ILE A 53 -18.95 5.65 -4.36
C ILE A 53 -17.59 5.03 -4.65
N GLU A 54 -16.77 5.66 -5.50
CA GLU A 54 -15.43 5.22 -5.82
C GLU A 54 -14.43 5.88 -4.89
N LEU A 55 -13.56 5.05 -4.31
CA LEU A 55 -12.43 5.48 -3.49
C LEU A 55 -11.15 5.24 -4.26
N THR A 56 -10.22 6.20 -4.18
CA THR A 56 -8.89 6.10 -4.80
C THR A 56 -7.84 6.52 -3.78
N TRP A 57 -6.76 5.74 -3.65
CA TRP A 57 -5.66 6.03 -2.72
C TRP A 57 -4.32 5.55 -3.26
N GLY A 58 -3.25 6.11 -2.71
CA GLY A 58 -1.89 5.71 -3.02
C GLY A 58 -1.35 4.65 -2.07
N ARG A 59 -0.41 3.85 -2.56
CA ARG A 59 0.36 2.91 -1.77
C ARG A 59 1.38 3.67 -0.90
N PRO A 60 1.48 3.40 0.42
CA PRO A 60 2.59 3.90 1.22
C PRO A 60 3.92 3.23 0.78
N ASP A 61 4.99 4.02 0.76
CA ASP A 61 6.32 3.57 0.32
C ASP A 61 7.24 3.21 1.48
N ARG A 62 6.87 3.56 2.72
CA ARG A 62 7.73 3.44 3.91
C ARG A 62 6.99 2.88 5.11
N TYR A 63 7.78 2.36 6.04
CA TYR A 63 7.35 2.17 7.43
C TYR A 63 7.48 3.49 8.21
N VAL A 64 6.78 3.58 9.34
CA VAL A 64 6.90 4.71 10.29
C VAL A 64 8.35 4.92 10.73
N GLY A 65 9.15 3.86 10.82
CA GLY A 65 10.59 3.91 11.08
C GLY A 65 11.44 4.50 9.97
N GLY A 66 10.86 4.83 8.80
CA GLY A 66 11.54 5.46 7.66
C GLY A 66 12.11 4.49 6.63
N ASP A 67 12.18 3.19 6.92
CA ASP A 67 12.64 2.17 5.98
C ASP A 67 11.63 1.95 4.84
N THR A 68 12.10 1.43 3.70
CA THR A 68 11.25 1.12 2.55
C THR A 68 10.29 -0.03 2.86
N LEU A 69 9.00 0.18 2.68
CA LEU A 69 7.94 -0.82 2.86
C LEU A 69 7.99 -1.88 1.75
N ARG A 70 8.17 -3.15 2.15
CA ARG A 70 8.35 -4.27 1.19
C ARG A 70 7.31 -5.37 1.31
N ASP A 71 6.65 -5.47 2.45
CA ASP A 71 5.78 -6.57 2.85
C ASP A 71 4.31 -6.17 3.00
N LEU A 72 3.88 -5.09 2.33
CA LEU A 72 2.49 -4.68 2.31
C LEU A 72 1.62 -5.81 1.75
N ALA A 73 0.65 -6.30 2.54
CA ALA A 73 -0.19 -7.43 2.19
C ALA A 73 -1.57 -7.01 1.66
N LYS A 74 -2.20 -6.04 2.30
CA LYS A 74 -3.55 -5.60 1.93
C LYS A 74 -3.86 -4.20 2.43
N PHE A 75 -4.97 -3.67 1.91
CA PHE A 75 -5.66 -2.50 2.45
C PHE A 75 -7.01 -2.92 3.02
N ILE A 76 -7.40 -2.31 4.13
CA ILE A 76 -8.71 -2.48 4.76
C ILE A 76 -9.47 -1.17 4.57
N VAL A 77 -10.53 -1.21 3.75
CA VAL A 77 -11.42 -0.07 3.54
C VAL A 77 -12.47 -0.10 4.64
N THR A 78 -12.57 1.01 5.37
CA THR A 78 -13.55 1.18 6.44
C THR A 78 -14.56 2.27 6.10
N ARG A 79 -15.82 2.09 6.49
CA ARG A 79 -16.91 3.02 6.25
C ARG A 79 -17.67 3.31 7.55
N SER A 80 -18.11 4.55 7.71
CA SER A 80 -19.07 5.00 8.71
C SER A 80 -20.29 5.56 7.98
N ASP A 81 -21.48 5.07 8.29
CA ASP A 81 -22.75 5.54 7.77
C ASP A 81 -23.39 6.49 8.78
N ALA A 82 -23.82 7.68 8.32
CA ALA A 82 -24.49 8.70 9.11
C ALA A 82 -23.83 9.00 10.47
N GLY A 83 -22.52 8.88 10.59
CA GLY A 83 -21.78 9.14 11.83
C GLY A 83 -21.67 7.94 12.79
N ALA A 84 -22.12 6.75 12.41
CA ALA A 84 -21.91 5.53 13.17
C ALA A 84 -20.40 5.17 13.29
N ALA A 85 -20.09 4.16 14.09
CA ALA A 85 -18.73 3.62 14.19
C ALA A 85 -18.25 3.10 12.83
N TYR A 86 -16.93 3.21 12.58
CA TYR A 86 -16.31 2.65 11.38
C TYR A 86 -16.39 1.12 11.38
N GLN A 87 -16.74 0.55 10.24
CA GLN A 87 -16.77 -0.88 10.00
C GLN A 87 -15.95 -1.21 8.76
N ALA A 88 -15.19 -2.29 8.81
CA ALA A 88 -14.49 -2.81 7.64
C ALA A 88 -15.51 -3.31 6.61
N ILE A 89 -15.45 -2.79 5.38
CA ILE A 89 -16.38 -3.16 4.30
C ILE A 89 -15.69 -3.93 3.18
N LYS A 90 -14.36 -3.80 3.06
CA LYS A 90 -13.60 -4.49 2.02
C LYS A 90 -12.13 -4.63 2.40
N GLU A 91 -11.57 -5.79 2.13
CA GLU A 91 -10.13 -6.01 2.05
C GLU A 91 -9.70 -6.02 0.57
N VAL A 92 -8.65 -5.26 0.26
CA VAL A 92 -8.05 -5.15 -1.07
C VAL A 92 -6.64 -5.71 -0.98
N PRO A 93 -6.40 -6.95 -1.44
CA PRO A 93 -5.08 -7.56 -1.35
C PRO A 93 -4.09 -6.87 -2.29
N VAL A 94 -2.82 -6.80 -1.88
CA VAL A 94 -1.70 -6.38 -2.72
C VAL A 94 -1.03 -7.64 -3.24
N THR A 95 -1.25 -7.96 -4.52
CA THR A 95 -0.72 -9.15 -5.16
C THR A 95 0.76 -8.98 -5.54
N ASP A 96 1.45 -10.08 -5.83
CA ASP A 96 2.82 -10.03 -6.35
C ASP A 96 2.89 -9.29 -7.68
N GLN A 97 1.85 -9.40 -8.51
CA GLN A 97 1.75 -8.65 -9.76
C GLN A 97 1.73 -7.14 -9.52
N ASP A 98 1.00 -6.65 -8.51
CA ASP A 98 0.98 -5.24 -8.13
C ASP A 98 2.34 -4.76 -7.63
N ARG A 99 3.08 -5.64 -6.94
CA ARG A 99 4.46 -5.36 -6.48
C ARG A 99 5.43 -5.23 -7.65
N PHE A 100 5.37 -6.16 -8.63
CA PHE A 100 6.22 -6.16 -9.82
C PHE A 100 5.92 -4.99 -10.77
N GLN A 101 4.63 -4.67 -10.98
CA GLN A 101 4.20 -3.55 -11.81
C GLN A 101 4.36 -2.19 -11.12
N LYS A 102 4.83 -2.17 -9.86
CA LYS A 102 4.93 -0.96 -9.04
C LYS A 102 3.59 -0.20 -8.99
N GLN A 103 2.49 -0.95 -8.88
CA GLN A 103 1.16 -0.38 -8.70
C GLN A 103 1.16 0.57 -7.50
N ARG A 104 0.93 1.85 -7.77
CA ARG A 104 0.96 2.90 -6.74
C ARG A 104 -0.41 3.43 -6.38
N VAL A 105 -1.40 3.20 -7.22
CA VAL A 105 -2.77 3.70 -7.04
C VAL A 105 -3.72 2.51 -6.99
N PHE A 106 -4.57 2.49 -5.97
CA PHE A 106 -5.60 1.48 -5.74
C PHE A 106 -6.97 2.14 -5.76
N GLN A 107 -7.98 1.37 -6.15
CA GLN A 107 -9.36 1.83 -6.25
C GLN A 107 -10.32 0.78 -5.69
N TYR A 108 -11.41 1.26 -5.12
CA TYR A 108 -12.52 0.42 -4.70
C TYR A 108 -13.85 1.13 -4.92
N LEU A 109 -14.80 0.45 -5.56
CA LEU A 109 -16.16 0.96 -5.78
C LEU A 109 -17.11 0.34 -4.73
N ASP A 110 -17.55 1.16 -3.77
CA ASP A 110 -18.59 0.78 -2.83
C ASP A 110 -19.97 0.92 -3.49
N LYS A 111 -20.52 -0.24 -3.87
CA LYS A 111 -21.84 -0.33 -4.52
C LYS A 111 -23.00 -0.36 -3.52
N ASN A 112 -22.71 -0.62 -2.24
CA ASN A 112 -23.70 -0.76 -1.18
C ASN A 112 -24.00 0.59 -0.53
N THR A 113 -24.34 1.59 -1.35
CA THR A 113 -24.60 2.96 -0.93
C THR A 113 -25.96 3.45 -1.42
N VAL A 114 -26.68 4.23 -0.60
CA VAL A 114 -28.00 4.78 -0.88
C VAL A 114 -27.88 6.24 -1.30
N VAL A 115 -28.57 6.61 -2.38
CA VAL A 115 -28.58 8.01 -2.86
C VAL A 115 -29.17 8.93 -1.78
N GLY A 116 -28.51 10.07 -1.56
CA GLY A 116 -28.87 11.04 -0.54
C GLY A 116 -28.24 10.78 0.83
N HIS A 117 -27.66 9.61 1.09
CA HIS A 117 -26.96 9.31 2.33
C HIS A 117 -25.53 9.84 2.34
N SER A 118 -25.05 10.20 3.52
CA SER A 118 -23.67 10.66 3.74
C SER A 118 -22.84 9.53 4.34
N TYR A 119 -21.70 9.26 3.72
CA TYR A 119 -20.74 8.23 4.13
C TYR A 119 -19.38 8.84 4.41
N ARG A 120 -18.68 8.31 5.42
CA ARG A 120 -17.28 8.64 5.71
C ARG A 120 -16.42 7.39 5.50
N TYR A 121 -15.26 7.57 4.91
CA TYR A 121 -14.34 6.49 4.61
C TYR A 121 -12.95 6.76 5.13
N ARG A 122 -12.26 5.68 5.47
CA ARG A 122 -10.84 5.61 5.80
C ARG A 122 -10.27 4.30 5.25
N VAL A 123 -8.97 4.30 4.99
CA VAL A 123 -8.23 3.11 4.55
C VAL A 123 -7.08 2.86 5.52
N ILE A 124 -6.86 1.60 5.87
CA ILE A 124 -5.76 1.12 6.71
C ILE A 124 -4.91 0.21 5.85
N SER A 125 -3.59 0.32 5.94
CA SER A 125 -2.62 -0.58 5.30
C SER A 125 -2.20 -1.65 6.29
N GLU A 126 -2.04 -2.91 5.85
CA GLU A 126 -1.59 -4.01 6.70
C GLU A 126 -0.42 -4.75 6.03
N THR A 127 0.62 -5.06 6.80
CA THR A 127 1.76 -5.87 6.36
C THR A 127 1.44 -7.36 6.40
N SER A 128 2.29 -8.20 5.80
CA SER A 128 2.19 -9.67 5.89
C SER A 128 2.30 -10.20 7.32
N ASP A 129 2.97 -9.46 8.21
CA ASP A 129 3.12 -9.81 9.61
C ASP A 129 1.98 -9.28 10.49
N GLY A 130 0.97 -8.62 9.89
CA GLY A 130 -0.22 -8.14 10.56
C GLY A 130 -0.07 -6.78 11.25
N TYR A 131 0.97 -6.00 10.95
CA TYR A 131 1.09 -4.65 11.46
C TYR A 131 0.21 -3.69 10.65
N GLU A 132 -0.72 -3.03 11.32
CA GLU A 132 -1.63 -2.06 10.72
C GLU A 132 -1.08 -0.64 10.84
N SER A 133 -1.25 0.16 9.77
CA SER A 133 -1.02 1.60 9.80
C SER A 133 -2.08 2.32 10.62
N ASP A 134 -1.79 3.57 11.00
CA ASP A 134 -2.86 4.47 11.40
C ASP A 134 -3.85 4.67 10.23
N PRO A 135 -5.14 4.94 10.51
CA PRO A 135 -6.13 5.21 9.48
C PRO A 135 -5.72 6.38 8.58
N SER A 136 -6.06 6.31 7.29
CA SER A 136 -5.81 7.40 6.32
C SER A 136 -6.46 8.73 6.73
N ASN A 137 -6.26 9.77 5.91
CA ASN A 137 -7.18 10.91 5.96
C ASN A 137 -8.63 10.43 5.81
N GLU A 138 -9.55 11.10 6.50
CA GLU A 138 -10.98 10.86 6.37
C GLU A 138 -11.52 11.62 5.17
N VAL A 139 -12.36 10.96 4.38
CA VAL A 139 -13.12 11.59 3.30
C VAL A 139 -14.61 11.37 3.53
N THR A 140 -15.41 12.40 3.22
CA THR A 140 -16.86 12.36 3.36
C THR A 140 -17.51 12.59 2.02
N MET A 141 -18.53 11.78 1.67
CA MET A 141 -19.29 11.91 0.44
C MET A 141 -20.78 11.69 0.68
N VAL A 142 -21.59 12.60 0.15
CA VAL A 142 -23.02 12.37 0.00
C VAL A 142 -23.23 11.64 -1.33
N ARG A 143 -23.86 10.46 -1.28
CA ARG A 143 -24.11 9.66 -2.48
C ARG A 143 -25.05 10.40 -3.43
N THR A 144 -24.56 10.75 -4.63
CA THR A 144 -25.34 11.36 -5.71
C THR A 144 -25.25 10.51 -6.97
N ILE A 145 -26.16 10.70 -7.92
CA ILE A 145 -26.02 10.13 -9.26
C ILE A 145 -25.47 11.26 -10.14
N PRO A 146 -24.27 11.11 -10.70
CA PRO A 146 -23.73 12.13 -11.59
C PRO A 146 -24.65 12.31 -12.83
N PRO A 147 -24.78 13.53 -13.36
CA PRO A 147 -25.57 13.77 -14.57
C PRO A 147 -25.00 12.95 -15.74
N PRO A 148 -25.84 12.56 -16.70
CA PRO A 148 -25.35 11.90 -17.90
C PRO A 148 -24.38 12.83 -18.64
N PRO A 149 -23.38 12.28 -19.35
CA PRO A 149 -22.49 13.09 -20.16
C PRO A 149 -23.31 13.91 -21.17
N PRO A 150 -22.87 15.13 -21.51
CA PRO A 150 -23.57 15.95 -22.51
C PRO A 150 -23.69 15.18 -23.84
N ASN A 151 -24.88 15.25 -24.46
CA ASN A 151 -25.11 14.59 -25.73
C ASN A 151 -24.18 15.24 -26.79
N PRO A 152 -23.32 14.47 -27.48
CA PRO A 152 -22.42 15.00 -28.49
C PRO A 152 -23.16 15.70 -29.64
N GLU A 153 -24.43 15.35 -29.91
CA GLU A 153 -25.26 16.00 -30.94
C GLU A 153 -25.71 17.42 -30.55
N THR A 154 -25.67 17.77 -29.24
CA THR A 154 -26.05 19.12 -28.77
C THR A 154 -24.82 20.01 -28.56
N TYR A 155 -23.62 19.54 -28.83
CA TYR A 155 -22.41 20.34 -28.72
C TYR A 155 -22.28 21.22 -29.99
N VAL A 156 -22.94 22.37 -29.98
CA VAL A 156 -22.73 23.40 -30.99
C VAL A 156 -21.36 24.03 -30.72
N LEU A 157 -20.40 23.76 -31.60
CA LEU A 157 -19.11 24.47 -31.58
C LEU A 157 -19.36 25.99 -31.60
N PRO A 158 -18.75 26.75 -30.67
CA PRO A 158 -18.84 28.20 -30.73
C PRO A 158 -18.33 28.66 -32.10
N THR A 159 -19.17 29.41 -32.85
CA THR A 159 -18.79 30.03 -34.13
C THR A 159 -17.54 30.87 -33.89
N PRO A 160 -16.46 30.69 -34.66
CA PRO A 160 -15.28 31.53 -34.53
C PRO A 160 -15.65 32.99 -34.76
N LYS A 161 -15.29 33.83 -33.79
CA LYS A 161 -15.48 35.28 -33.90
C LYS A 161 -14.66 35.79 -35.11
N PRO A 162 -15.25 36.55 -36.07
CA PRO A 162 -14.47 37.12 -37.16
C PRO A 162 -13.36 38.00 -36.58
N LEU A 163 -12.16 37.82 -37.11
CA LEU A 163 -11.02 38.68 -36.82
C LEU A 163 -11.28 40.09 -37.34
N PRO A 164 -10.79 41.13 -36.61
CA PRO A 164 -10.92 42.53 -37.03
C PRO A 164 -10.13 42.83 -38.30
#